data_731490b8a83c551169d9795e446a2b64
#
_entry.id   731490b8a83c551169d9795e446a2b64
#
_cell.length_a   1.000
_cell.length_b   1.000
_cell.length_c   1.000
_cell.angle_alpha   90.00
_cell.angle_beta   90.00
_cell.angle_gamma   90.00
#
_symmetry.space_group_name_H-M   'P 1'
#
loop_
_entity.id
_entity.type
_entity.pdbx_description
1 polymer ?
#
loop_
_entity_poly.entity_id
_entity_poly.type
_entity_poly.pdbx_seq_one_letter_code
_entity_poly.pdbx_strand_id
1 'polypeptide(L)'
;MALAALVTVCLLPVPAVTATGAEAGRRAAGYTTYVACSAKTSAKPATVCRASQPKAAFFRSARHDAVYKVCVRFPGRKKPLCASAQPADKGETRVVSITSDRVGTHRVRWYVAGRKVGSWSFRVVEG
;
A
#
# COMPACT_ATOMS: atom_id res chain seq x y z
N MET A 1 59.59 -16.45 18.75
CA MET A 1 58.59 -15.59 19.35
C MET A 1 57.45 -15.43 18.36
N ALA A 2 56.35 -16.10 18.56
CA ALA A 2 55.20 -15.98 17.68
C ALA A 2 54.21 -14.98 18.31
N LEU A 3 54.00 -13.84 17.61
CA LEU A 3 52.93 -12.90 17.94
C LEU A 3 51.63 -13.43 17.29
N ALA A 4 50.75 -13.97 18.10
CA ALA A 4 49.43 -14.28 17.66
C ALA A 4 48.59 -12.99 17.62
N ALA A 5 48.27 -12.54 16.43
CA ALA A 5 47.30 -11.48 16.25
C ALA A 5 45.89 -12.04 16.40
N LEU A 6 45.27 -11.72 17.52
CA LEU A 6 43.83 -11.97 17.73
C LEU A 6 43.04 -11.00 16.85
N VAL A 7 42.47 -11.52 15.75
CA VAL A 7 41.49 -10.82 14.99
C VAL A 7 40.15 -10.95 15.70
N THR A 8 39.76 -9.93 16.41
CA THR A 8 38.42 -9.82 17.00
C THR A 8 37.45 -9.46 15.88
N VAL A 9 36.72 -10.46 15.39
CA VAL A 9 35.60 -10.20 14.48
C VAL A 9 34.44 -9.65 15.30
N CYS A 10 34.22 -8.34 15.22
CA CYS A 10 33.00 -7.73 15.75
C CYS A 10 31.82 -8.12 14.84
N LEU A 11 31.07 -9.12 15.26
CA LEU A 11 29.76 -9.39 14.70
C LEU A 11 28.81 -8.29 15.21
N LEU A 12 28.55 -7.32 14.36
CA LEU A 12 27.50 -6.34 14.61
C LEU A 12 26.15 -7.03 14.45
N PRO A 13 25.27 -6.97 15.46
CA PRO A 13 23.92 -7.50 15.31
C PRO A 13 23.19 -6.66 14.27
N VAL A 14 22.76 -7.32 13.19
CA VAL A 14 21.86 -6.72 12.22
C VAL A 14 20.51 -6.55 12.91
N PRO A 15 19.96 -5.32 13.03
CA PRO A 15 18.63 -5.14 13.58
C PRO A 15 17.62 -5.82 12.67
N ALA A 16 16.92 -6.81 13.21
CA ALA A 16 15.81 -7.43 12.53
C ALA A 16 14.69 -6.37 12.38
N VAL A 17 14.47 -5.92 11.16
CA VAL A 17 13.32 -5.08 10.85
C VAL A 17 12.10 -5.99 10.83
N THR A 18 11.39 -6.07 11.94
CA THR A 18 10.09 -6.71 12.00
C THR A 18 9.08 -5.75 11.36
N ALA A 19 8.65 -6.08 10.15
CA ALA A 19 7.49 -5.45 9.56
C ALA A 19 6.27 -5.87 10.39
N THR A 20 5.82 -5.01 11.30
CA THR A 20 4.55 -5.19 12.01
C THR A 20 3.40 -4.94 11.05
N GLY A 21 2.54 -5.91 10.91
CA GLY A 21 1.63 -6.15 9.82
C GLY A 21 0.43 -5.25 9.62
N ALA A 22 0.22 -4.15 10.27
CA ALA A 22 -0.75 -3.16 9.82
C ALA A 22 -0.01 -2.19 8.91
N GLU A 23 -0.09 -2.42 7.63
CA GLU A 23 0.65 -1.66 6.64
C GLU A 23 0.02 -0.31 6.41
N ALA A 24 0.24 0.59 7.37
CA ALA A 24 -0.15 1.97 7.26
C ALA A 24 0.83 2.71 6.36
N GLY A 25 0.50 2.87 5.08
CA GLY A 25 1.22 3.74 4.16
C GLY A 25 2.64 3.28 3.84
N ARG A 26 2.80 2.08 3.28
CA ARG A 26 4.09 1.65 2.75
C ARG A 26 4.57 2.58 1.67
N ARG A 27 5.72 3.20 1.91
CA ARG A 27 6.50 3.87 0.88
C ARG A 27 7.45 2.87 0.25
N ALA A 28 7.10 2.35 -0.92
CA ALA A 28 8.03 1.63 -1.76
C ALA A 28 8.57 2.60 -2.80
N ALA A 29 9.89 2.86 -2.80
CA ALA A 29 10.57 3.63 -3.86
C ALA A 29 9.95 5.01 -4.16
N GLY A 30 9.53 5.75 -3.15
CA GLY A 30 8.96 7.09 -3.32
C GLY A 30 7.46 7.12 -3.64
N TYR A 31 6.77 6.00 -3.58
CA TYR A 31 5.32 5.93 -3.72
C TYR A 31 4.63 5.84 -2.36
N THR A 32 3.51 6.54 -2.23
CA THR A 32 2.63 6.42 -1.07
C THR A 32 1.32 5.83 -1.53
N THR A 33 0.90 4.73 -0.92
CA THR A 33 -0.32 4.00 -1.26
C THR A 33 -1.07 3.61 0.01
N TYR A 34 -2.37 3.85 0.03
CA TYR A 34 -3.24 3.45 1.14
C TYR A 34 -4.69 3.47 0.72
N VAL A 35 -5.54 2.89 1.54
CA VAL A 35 -7.00 2.95 1.43
C VAL A 35 -7.55 3.76 2.59
N ALA A 36 -8.59 4.54 2.33
CA ALA A 36 -9.33 5.27 3.36
C ALA A 36 -10.84 5.06 3.18
N CYS A 37 -11.58 5.30 4.26
CA CYS A 37 -13.05 5.24 4.26
C CYS A 37 -13.65 6.60 3.88
N SER A 38 -13.03 7.28 2.93
CA SER A 38 -13.46 8.57 2.39
C SER A 38 -12.69 8.83 1.10
N ALA A 39 -13.27 9.55 0.17
CA ALA A 39 -12.62 9.96 -1.07
C ALA A 39 -11.94 11.34 -0.96
N LYS A 40 -11.96 11.97 0.21
CA LYS A 40 -11.30 13.27 0.42
C LYS A 40 -9.79 13.10 0.47
N THR A 41 -9.04 13.99 -0.17
CA THR A 41 -7.57 13.93 -0.18
C THR A 41 -6.93 14.05 1.19
N SER A 42 -7.65 14.61 2.17
CA SER A 42 -7.24 14.69 3.57
C SER A 42 -7.55 13.43 4.40
N ALA A 43 -8.19 12.42 3.80
CA ALA A 43 -8.59 11.22 4.52
C ALA A 43 -7.38 10.44 5.03
N LYS A 44 -7.52 9.88 6.23
CA LYS A 44 -6.46 9.07 6.86
C LYS A 44 -6.56 7.62 6.42
N PRO A 45 -5.44 6.90 6.34
CA PRO A 45 -5.44 5.47 6.08
C PRO A 45 -6.35 4.70 7.04
N ALA A 46 -7.05 3.69 6.53
CA ALA A 46 -7.94 2.85 7.30
C ALA A 46 -7.82 1.39 6.89
N THR A 47 -7.99 0.50 7.84
CA THR A 47 -8.01 -0.96 7.63
C THR A 47 -9.39 -1.56 7.81
N VAL A 48 -10.34 -0.78 8.30
CA VAL A 48 -11.74 -1.19 8.45
C VAL A 48 -12.64 -0.06 8.00
N CYS A 49 -13.57 -0.37 7.09
CA CYS A 49 -14.62 0.55 6.65
C CYS A 49 -15.98 -0.10 6.84
N ARG A 50 -17.01 0.73 7.05
CA ARG A 50 -18.39 0.27 7.02
C ARG A 50 -18.89 0.16 5.58
N ALA A 51 -19.81 -0.75 5.34
CA ALA A 51 -20.41 -0.93 4.01
C ALA A 51 -21.01 0.36 3.45
N SER A 52 -21.60 1.19 4.31
CA SER A 52 -22.21 2.48 3.93
C SER A 52 -21.21 3.60 3.68
N GLN A 53 -19.95 3.46 4.10
CA GLN A 53 -18.94 4.49 3.92
C GLN A 53 -18.34 4.45 2.51
N PRO A 54 -18.00 5.62 1.92
CA PRO A 54 -17.16 5.66 0.74
C PRO A 54 -15.82 4.99 1.02
N LYS A 55 -15.25 4.34 0.01
CA LYS A 55 -13.93 3.72 0.09
C LYS A 55 -13.12 4.18 -1.11
N ALA A 56 -11.85 4.46 -0.89
CA ALA A 56 -11.00 4.94 -1.95
C ALA A 56 -9.56 4.48 -1.79
N ALA A 57 -8.91 4.25 -2.91
CA ALA A 57 -7.50 3.94 -3.00
C ALA A 57 -6.73 5.22 -3.35
N PHE A 58 -5.71 5.52 -2.58
CA PHE A 58 -4.89 6.72 -2.71
C PHE A 58 -3.52 6.37 -3.28
N PHE A 59 -3.03 7.24 -4.14
CA PHE A 59 -1.71 7.11 -4.74
C PHE A 59 -1.02 8.45 -4.82
N ARG A 60 0.26 8.48 -4.51
CA ARG A 60 1.13 9.63 -4.67
C ARG A 60 2.52 9.19 -5.07
N SER A 61 3.09 9.84 -6.09
CA SER A 61 4.49 9.70 -6.47
C SER A 61 5.25 10.94 -6.05
N ALA A 62 6.24 10.79 -5.17
CA ALA A 62 6.98 11.93 -4.61
C ALA A 62 8.11 12.42 -5.50
N ARG A 63 8.65 11.56 -6.39
CA ARG A 63 9.90 11.82 -7.10
C ARG A 63 9.75 12.15 -8.58
N HIS A 64 8.70 11.66 -9.22
CA HIS A 64 8.48 11.84 -10.66
C HIS A 64 7.01 11.65 -11.01
N ASP A 65 6.63 12.11 -12.20
CA ASP A 65 5.33 11.79 -12.77
C ASP A 65 5.24 10.28 -13.00
N ALA A 66 4.05 9.72 -12.80
CA ALA A 66 3.83 8.30 -12.94
C ALA A 66 2.49 8.01 -13.58
N VAL A 67 2.38 6.88 -14.25
CA VAL A 67 1.11 6.30 -14.67
C VAL A 67 0.90 5.07 -13.78
N TYR A 68 -0.20 5.07 -13.04
CA TYR A 68 -0.48 4.01 -12.09
C TYR A 68 -1.79 3.28 -12.39
N LYS A 69 -1.87 2.05 -11.91
CA LYS A 69 -3.05 1.21 -12.02
C LYS A 69 -3.39 0.63 -10.65
N VAL A 70 -4.67 0.64 -10.31
CA VAL A 70 -5.19 0.06 -9.06
C VAL A 70 -6.00 -1.18 -9.38
N CYS A 71 -5.70 -2.26 -8.70
CA CYS A 71 -6.44 -3.52 -8.80
C CYS A 71 -7.00 -3.90 -7.43
N VAL A 72 -8.27 -4.26 -7.38
CA VAL A 72 -8.95 -4.65 -6.14
C VAL A 72 -9.47 -6.08 -6.27
N ARG A 73 -9.13 -6.90 -5.30
CA ARG A 73 -9.72 -8.24 -5.17
C ARG A 73 -10.80 -8.19 -4.10
N PHE A 74 -12.03 -8.41 -4.53
CA PHE A 74 -13.20 -8.42 -3.66
C PHE A 74 -13.35 -9.76 -2.93
N PRO A 75 -14.05 -9.78 -1.77
CA PRO A 75 -14.33 -11.02 -1.06
C PRO A 75 -15.02 -12.04 -1.96
N GLY A 76 -14.59 -13.30 -1.88
CA GLY A 76 -15.14 -14.40 -2.66
C GLY A 76 -14.76 -14.45 -4.13
N ARG A 77 -13.98 -13.50 -4.61
CA ARG A 77 -13.50 -13.48 -6.00
C ARG A 77 -12.02 -13.86 -6.08
N LYS A 78 -11.69 -14.72 -7.06
CA LYS A 78 -10.31 -15.17 -7.29
C LYS A 78 -9.50 -14.16 -8.10
N LYS A 79 -10.16 -13.42 -9.01
CA LYS A 79 -9.49 -12.47 -9.90
C LYS A 79 -9.73 -11.05 -9.45
N PRO A 80 -8.68 -10.20 -9.45
CA PRO A 80 -8.85 -8.78 -9.18
C PRO A 80 -9.54 -8.07 -10.32
N LEU A 81 -10.24 -6.99 -9.99
CA LEU A 81 -10.73 -6.01 -10.96
C LEU A 81 -9.79 -4.82 -10.94
N CYS A 82 -9.29 -4.44 -12.11
CA CYS A 82 -8.37 -3.33 -12.26
C CYS A 82 -9.05 -2.14 -12.93
N ALA A 83 -8.85 -0.95 -12.37
CA ALA A 83 -9.23 0.30 -13.02
C ALA A 83 -8.27 0.60 -14.16
N SER A 84 -8.71 1.43 -15.11
CA SER A 84 -7.83 1.93 -16.18
C SER A 84 -6.63 2.67 -15.59
N ALA A 85 -5.48 2.53 -16.23
CA ALA A 85 -4.29 3.26 -15.84
C ALA A 85 -4.52 4.78 -15.92
N GLN A 86 -4.02 5.52 -14.93
CA GLN A 86 -4.22 6.96 -14.82
C GLN A 86 -2.91 7.68 -14.56
N PRO A 87 -2.74 8.90 -15.12
CA PRO A 87 -1.57 9.71 -14.82
C PRO A 87 -1.67 10.34 -13.44
N ALA A 88 -0.54 10.48 -12.78
CA ALA A 88 -0.37 11.23 -11.55
C ALA A 88 0.87 12.10 -11.68
N ASP A 89 0.73 13.40 -11.49
CA ASP A 89 1.86 14.32 -11.49
C ASP A 89 2.68 14.14 -10.20
N LYS A 90 3.96 14.45 -10.30
CA LYS A 90 4.86 14.45 -9.15
C LYS A 90 4.26 15.22 -7.98
N GLY A 91 4.15 14.58 -6.82
CA GLY A 91 3.62 15.19 -5.60
C GLY A 91 2.11 15.30 -5.51
N GLU A 92 1.39 14.91 -6.57
CA GLU A 92 -0.07 14.93 -6.59
C GLU A 92 -0.65 13.68 -5.93
N THR A 93 -1.63 13.88 -5.04
CA THR A 93 -2.41 12.78 -4.49
C THR A 93 -3.59 12.48 -5.41
N ARG A 94 -3.62 11.27 -5.94
CA ARG A 94 -4.72 10.78 -6.78
C ARG A 94 -5.57 9.80 -6.01
N VAL A 95 -6.86 9.80 -6.32
CA VAL A 95 -7.87 9.01 -5.62
C VAL A 95 -8.67 8.20 -6.63
N VAL A 96 -8.80 6.90 -6.39
CA VAL A 96 -9.67 6.01 -7.16
C VAL A 96 -10.72 5.44 -6.22
N SER A 97 -11.98 5.70 -6.51
CA SER A 97 -13.09 5.18 -5.71
C SER A 97 -13.21 3.66 -5.83
N ILE A 98 -13.39 3.00 -4.69
CA ILE A 98 -13.68 1.58 -4.62
C ILE A 98 -15.15 1.43 -4.32
N THR A 99 -15.93 1.05 -5.32
CA THR A 99 -17.37 0.83 -5.17
C THR A 99 -17.61 -0.61 -4.72
N SER A 100 -17.81 -0.80 -3.43
CA SER A 100 -18.13 -2.09 -2.86
C SER A 100 -18.84 -1.91 -1.52
N ASP A 101 -19.93 -2.61 -1.34
CA ASP A 101 -20.65 -2.77 -0.07
C ASP A 101 -20.52 -4.19 0.49
N ARG A 102 -19.75 -5.04 -0.17
CA ARG A 102 -19.55 -6.42 0.28
C ARG A 102 -18.79 -6.47 1.58
N VAL A 103 -19.34 -7.17 2.56
CA VAL A 103 -18.68 -7.48 3.82
C VAL A 103 -17.56 -8.49 3.59
N GLY A 104 -16.41 -8.24 4.20
CA GLY A 104 -15.25 -9.12 4.13
C GLY A 104 -13.95 -8.39 3.76
N THR A 105 -12.91 -9.17 3.59
CA THR A 105 -11.57 -8.65 3.30
C THR A 105 -11.41 -8.32 1.83
N HIS A 106 -10.98 -7.09 1.58
CA HIS A 106 -10.60 -6.59 0.27
C HIS A 106 -9.09 -6.43 0.22
N ARG A 107 -8.49 -6.72 -0.93
CA ARG A 107 -7.05 -6.52 -1.16
C ARG A 107 -6.83 -5.60 -2.33
N VAL A 108 -6.06 -4.55 -2.11
CA VAL A 108 -5.75 -3.53 -3.11
C VAL A 108 -4.28 -3.60 -3.46
N ARG A 109 -3.97 -3.49 -4.74
CA ARG A 109 -2.60 -3.43 -5.24
C ARG A 109 -2.46 -2.28 -6.23
N TRP A 110 -1.33 -1.59 -6.16
CA TRP A 110 -0.97 -0.52 -7.08
C TRP A 110 0.21 -0.96 -7.93
N TYR A 111 0.15 -0.60 -9.21
CA TYR A 111 1.19 -0.93 -10.18
C TYR A 111 1.65 0.32 -10.91
N VAL A 112 2.95 0.46 -11.12
CA VAL A 112 3.58 1.46 -11.97
C VAL A 112 4.51 0.73 -12.91
N ALA A 113 4.37 0.97 -14.22
CA ALA A 113 5.16 0.29 -15.25
C ALA A 113 5.18 -1.25 -15.10
N GLY A 114 4.03 -1.84 -14.77
CA GLY A 114 3.88 -3.28 -14.58
C GLY A 114 4.45 -3.84 -13.28
N ARG A 115 5.01 -2.99 -12.41
CA ARG A 115 5.56 -3.40 -11.11
C ARG A 115 4.60 -3.05 -9.99
N LYS A 116 4.42 -3.97 -9.07
CA LYS A 116 3.67 -3.70 -7.84
C LYS A 116 4.45 -2.74 -6.95
N VAL A 117 3.88 -1.58 -6.68
CA VAL A 117 4.47 -0.53 -5.84
C VAL A 117 3.78 -0.36 -4.51
N GLY A 118 2.67 -1.03 -4.29
CA GLY A 118 1.97 -1.01 -3.01
C GLY A 118 0.91 -2.10 -2.92
N SER A 119 0.56 -2.44 -1.70
CA SER A 119 -0.54 -3.35 -1.39
C SER A 119 -1.19 -2.94 -0.07
N TRP A 120 -2.49 -3.20 0.04
CA TRP A 120 -3.28 -2.84 1.20
C TRP A 120 -4.41 -3.83 1.39
N SER A 121 -4.61 -4.30 2.61
CA SER A 121 -5.79 -5.08 2.97
C SER A 121 -6.68 -4.28 3.87
N PHE A 122 -7.96 -4.25 3.57
CA PHE A 122 -8.96 -3.65 4.45
C PHE A 122 -10.19 -4.53 4.53
N ARG A 123 -10.89 -4.41 5.64
CA ARG A 123 -12.11 -5.16 5.88
C ARG A 123 -13.31 -4.25 5.85
N VAL A 124 -14.34 -4.67 5.13
CA VAL A 124 -15.65 -4.03 5.16
C VAL A 124 -16.54 -4.76 6.15
N VAL A 125 -17.15 -4.01 7.05
CA VAL A 125 -18.10 -4.51 8.05
C VAL A 125 -19.48 -3.92 7.78
N GLU A 126 -20.51 -4.54 8.33
CA GLU A 126 -21.88 -4.06 8.23
C GLU A 126 -22.04 -2.70 8.93
N GLY A 127 -22.96 -1.90 8.44
CA GLY A 127 -23.27 -0.59 9.03
C GLY A 127 -23.27 0.59 8.08
#